data_3df4a639f4d7a8c2a9a4fbfaa22c93f0
#
_entry.id   3df4a639f4d7a8c2a9a4fbfaa22c93f0
#
_cell.length_a   1.000
_cell.length_b   1.000
_cell.length_c   1.000
_cell.angle_alpha   90.00
_cell.angle_beta   90.00
_cell.angle_gamma   90.00
#
_symmetry.space_group_name_H-M   'P 1'
#
loop_
_entity.id
_entity.type
_entity.pdbx_description
1 polymer ?
#
loop_
_entity_poly.entity_id
_entity_poly.type
_entity_poly.pdbx_seq_one_letter_code
_entity_poly.pdbx_strand_id
1 'polypeptide(L)'
;AIRQTVSRFFKDGPDYILFDTAPSVGGIQERAVWASDLVIVPTATEFLSADGVSKVLRMMSILQEKKNWRGNLLGILPTFYDEQTRESKATMDALRERFDASVLPPIHRSTLLRECAAEGKTIFEMDELCRAAKQYQALTQHVMKF
;
A
#
# COMPACT_ATOMS: atom_id res chain seq x y z
N ALA A 1 5.99 -20.59 -10.60
CA ALA A 1 5.43 -19.67 -9.62
C ALA A 1 5.21 -18.27 -10.24
N ILE A 2 4.47 -17.38 -9.57
CA ILE A 2 4.04 -16.06 -10.11
C ILE A 2 5.18 -15.30 -10.80
N ARG A 3 6.34 -15.18 -10.18
CA ARG A 3 7.50 -14.48 -10.74
C ARG A 3 7.98 -15.06 -12.08
N GLN A 4 8.02 -16.38 -12.21
CA GLN A 4 8.39 -17.07 -13.46
C GLN A 4 7.33 -16.88 -14.54
N THR A 5 6.06 -16.87 -14.16
CA THR A 5 4.95 -16.60 -15.08
C THR A 5 5.04 -15.19 -15.60
N VAL A 6 5.20 -14.21 -14.71
CA VAL A 6 5.40 -12.80 -15.06
C VAL A 6 6.58 -12.62 -16.03
N SER A 7 7.75 -13.17 -15.71
CA SER A 7 8.94 -13.08 -16.58
C SER A 7 8.76 -13.73 -17.95
N ARG A 8 7.90 -14.75 -18.06
CA ARG A 8 7.59 -15.41 -19.34
C ARG A 8 6.69 -14.56 -20.25
N PHE A 9 5.68 -13.91 -19.66
CA PHE A 9 4.69 -13.17 -20.43
C PHE A 9 5.13 -11.74 -20.76
N PHE A 10 6.09 -11.19 -20.02
CA PHE A 10 6.49 -9.79 -20.12
C PHE A 10 7.98 -9.64 -20.41
N LYS A 11 8.49 -10.32 -21.47
CA LYS A 11 9.89 -10.19 -21.90
C LYS A 11 10.25 -8.75 -22.32
N ASP A 12 9.24 -8.02 -22.86
CA ASP A 12 9.27 -6.58 -23.17
C ASP A 12 8.11 -5.88 -22.45
N GLY A 13 7.88 -6.24 -21.18
CA GLY A 13 6.70 -5.93 -20.41
C GLY A 13 6.74 -4.56 -19.71
N PRO A 14 5.74 -4.30 -18.86
CA PRO A 14 5.66 -3.05 -18.10
C PRO A 14 6.82 -2.93 -17.12
N ASP A 15 7.25 -1.69 -16.84
CA ASP A 15 8.28 -1.40 -15.85
C ASP A 15 7.86 -1.78 -14.43
N TYR A 16 6.55 -1.73 -14.15
CA TYR A 16 5.96 -2.03 -12.84
C TYR A 16 4.75 -2.95 -12.96
N ILE A 17 4.62 -3.87 -12.00
CA ILE A 17 3.46 -4.76 -11.84
C ILE A 17 2.93 -4.60 -10.43
N LEU A 18 1.67 -4.21 -10.30
CA LEU A 18 0.97 -4.10 -9.02
C LEU A 18 0.16 -5.36 -8.76
N PHE A 19 0.39 -5.98 -7.60
CA PHE A 19 -0.43 -7.07 -7.08
C PHE A 19 -1.45 -6.49 -6.10
N ASP A 20 -2.70 -6.33 -6.56
CA ASP A 20 -3.82 -6.04 -5.65
C ASP A 20 -4.24 -7.34 -4.96
N THR A 21 -4.15 -7.38 -3.63
CA THR A 21 -4.43 -8.57 -2.83
C THR A 21 -5.58 -8.34 -1.88
N ALA A 22 -6.42 -9.36 -1.72
CA ALA A 22 -7.46 -9.32 -0.70
C ALA A 22 -6.86 -9.22 0.72
N PRO A 23 -7.55 -8.61 1.70
CA PRO A 23 -7.06 -8.43 3.07
C PRO A 23 -7.05 -9.72 3.90
N SER A 24 -6.87 -10.87 3.27
CA SER A 24 -6.83 -12.18 3.94
C SER A 24 -5.39 -12.61 4.21
N VAL A 25 -5.08 -12.96 5.45
CA VAL A 25 -3.81 -13.59 5.81
C VAL A 25 -3.84 -15.04 5.34
N GLY A 26 -3.05 -15.39 4.30
CA GLY A 26 -2.95 -16.79 3.83
C GLY A 26 -2.45 -16.92 2.39
N GLY A 27 -2.26 -18.13 1.96
CA GLY A 27 -1.62 -18.62 0.75
C GLY A 27 -1.46 -17.73 -0.49
N ILE A 28 -2.50 -16.99 -0.92
CA ILE A 28 -2.40 -16.13 -2.11
C ILE A 28 -1.64 -14.84 -1.79
N GLN A 29 -1.93 -14.19 -0.66
CA GLN A 29 -1.24 -12.98 -0.23
C GLN A 29 0.26 -13.25 0.01
N GLU A 30 0.59 -14.36 0.70
CA GLU A 30 1.97 -14.78 0.92
C GLU A 30 2.72 -14.99 -0.40
N ARG A 31 2.07 -15.60 -1.39
CA ARG A 31 2.65 -15.81 -2.73
C ARG A 31 2.85 -14.51 -3.50
N ALA A 32 1.94 -13.56 -3.38
CA ALA A 32 2.06 -12.25 -4.00
C ALA A 32 3.22 -11.47 -3.37
N VAL A 33 3.31 -11.43 -2.04
CA VAL A 33 4.43 -10.80 -1.33
C VAL A 33 5.76 -11.46 -1.71
N TRP A 34 5.82 -12.80 -1.74
CA TRP A 34 7.03 -13.51 -2.14
C TRP A 34 7.45 -13.25 -3.60
N ALA A 35 6.50 -12.90 -4.47
CA ALA A 35 6.76 -12.54 -5.87
C ALA A 35 7.14 -11.06 -6.06
N SER A 36 6.84 -10.19 -5.10
CA SER A 36 7.08 -8.75 -5.19
C SER A 36 8.49 -8.37 -4.73
N ASP A 37 8.96 -7.21 -5.20
CA ASP A 37 10.20 -6.59 -4.77
C ASP A 37 9.95 -5.55 -3.67
N LEU A 38 8.77 -4.90 -3.71
CA LEU A 38 8.34 -3.90 -2.75
C LEU A 38 6.93 -4.20 -2.25
N VAL A 39 6.67 -3.90 -0.99
CA VAL A 39 5.36 -4.04 -0.35
C VAL A 39 4.95 -2.71 0.25
N ILE A 40 3.74 -2.27 -0.09
CA ILE A 40 3.04 -1.18 0.59
C ILE A 40 1.92 -1.82 1.42
N VAL A 41 1.75 -1.37 2.66
CA VAL A 41 0.68 -1.83 3.56
C VAL A 41 -0.34 -0.71 3.76
N PRO A 42 -1.42 -0.66 2.95
CA PRO A 42 -2.49 0.32 3.16
C PRO A 42 -3.21 0.04 4.48
N THR A 43 -3.43 1.09 5.26
CA THR A 43 -4.03 1.00 6.59
C THR A 43 -5.05 2.11 6.79
N ALA A 44 -6.34 1.74 6.89
CA ALA A 44 -7.40 2.70 7.13
C ALA A 44 -7.29 3.30 8.53
N THR A 45 -7.34 4.64 8.63
CA THR A 45 -7.25 5.34 9.92
C THR A 45 -8.59 5.41 10.68
N GLU A 46 -9.66 4.91 10.07
CA GLU A 46 -10.99 4.82 10.70
C GLU A 46 -11.13 3.61 11.63
N PHE A 47 -10.31 2.60 11.43
CA PHE A 47 -10.33 1.39 12.25
C PHE A 47 -8.89 1.07 12.66
N LEU A 48 -8.62 1.13 13.94
CA LEU A 48 -7.29 0.82 14.48
C LEU A 48 -6.88 -0.61 14.11
N SER A 49 -6.07 -0.74 13.08
CA SER A 49 -5.60 -2.05 12.62
C SER A 49 -4.08 -2.23 12.78
N ALA A 50 -3.50 -1.64 13.86
CA ALA A 50 -2.09 -1.84 14.20
C ALA A 50 -1.70 -3.32 14.30
N ASP A 51 -2.64 -4.18 14.72
CA ASP A 51 -2.45 -5.64 14.73
C ASP A 51 -2.42 -6.23 13.32
N GLY A 52 -3.20 -5.68 12.39
CA GLY A 52 -3.18 -6.08 10.97
C GLY A 52 -1.81 -5.79 10.34
N VAL A 53 -1.30 -4.58 10.55
CA VAL A 53 0.04 -4.18 10.09
C VAL A 53 1.10 -5.12 10.67
N SER A 54 1.07 -5.38 11.98
CA SER A 54 2.03 -6.26 12.65
C SER A 54 2.03 -7.69 12.10
N LYS A 55 0.85 -8.22 11.73
CA LYS A 55 0.74 -9.56 11.11
C LYS A 55 1.40 -9.58 9.73
N VAL A 56 1.21 -8.53 8.91
CA VAL A 56 1.86 -8.43 7.60
C VAL A 56 3.38 -8.34 7.75
N LEU A 57 3.88 -7.48 8.64
CA LEU A 57 5.32 -7.35 8.89
C LEU A 57 5.94 -8.65 9.39
N ARG A 58 5.26 -9.37 10.27
CA ARG A 58 5.69 -10.70 10.73
C ARG A 58 5.74 -11.72 9.59
N MET A 59 4.75 -11.73 8.72
CA MET A 59 4.75 -12.58 7.53
C MET A 59 5.94 -12.27 6.63
N MET A 60 6.24 -10.99 6.39
CA MET A 60 7.40 -10.56 5.61
C MET A 60 8.72 -11.04 6.22
N SER A 61 8.90 -10.92 7.54
CA SER A 61 10.09 -11.45 8.24
C SER A 61 10.23 -12.95 8.06
N ILE A 62 9.14 -13.71 8.19
CA ILE A 62 9.14 -15.16 7.95
C ILE A 62 9.55 -15.51 6.51
N LEU A 63 9.08 -14.74 5.53
CA LEU A 63 9.45 -14.95 4.13
C LEU A 63 10.93 -14.65 3.87
N GLN A 64 11.47 -13.60 4.49
CA GLN A 64 12.88 -13.27 4.41
C GLN A 64 13.75 -14.37 5.03
N GLU A 65 13.43 -14.80 6.24
CA GLU A 65 14.22 -15.79 7.01
C GLU A 65 14.13 -17.21 6.42
N LYS A 66 12.91 -17.66 6.05
CA LYS A 66 12.66 -19.05 5.69
C LYS A 66 12.61 -19.33 4.19
N LYS A 67 12.33 -18.33 3.37
CA LYS A 67 12.11 -18.48 1.92
C LYS A 67 13.03 -17.62 1.06
N ASN A 68 14.05 -17.00 1.64
CA ASN A 68 15.01 -16.13 0.94
C ASN A 68 14.33 -15.04 0.09
N TRP A 69 13.21 -14.51 0.57
CA TRP A 69 12.59 -13.36 -0.06
C TRP A 69 13.49 -12.14 0.10
N ARG A 70 13.76 -11.44 -1.00
CA ARG A 70 14.66 -10.28 -1.04
C ARG A 70 13.93 -8.94 -1.16
N GLY A 71 12.61 -8.98 -1.12
CA GLY A 71 11.81 -7.75 -1.18
C GLY A 71 11.85 -6.96 0.13
N ASN A 72 11.37 -5.74 0.06
CA ASN A 72 11.39 -4.79 1.16
C ASN A 72 10.00 -4.20 1.42
N LEU A 73 9.80 -3.71 2.64
CA LEU A 73 8.69 -2.82 2.96
C LEU A 73 9.01 -1.45 2.37
N LEU A 74 8.17 -0.97 1.44
CA LEU A 74 8.24 0.43 1.01
C LEU A 74 7.69 1.35 2.09
N GLY A 75 6.58 0.94 2.71
CA GLY A 75 6.01 1.65 3.84
C GLY A 75 4.58 1.24 4.18
N ILE A 76 4.13 1.74 5.31
CA ILE A 76 2.75 1.67 5.78
C ILE A 76 2.06 2.93 5.29
N LEU A 77 1.01 2.79 4.49
CA LEU A 77 0.29 3.90 3.88
C LEU A 77 -1.02 4.14 4.64
N PRO A 78 -1.11 5.16 5.51
CA PRO A 78 -2.37 5.52 6.12
C PRO A 78 -3.35 6.01 5.05
N THR A 79 -4.58 5.47 5.05
CA THR A 79 -5.64 5.84 4.10
C THR A 79 -6.88 6.32 4.85
N PHE A 80 -7.79 7.00 4.13
CA PHE A 80 -8.99 7.62 4.69
C PHE A 80 -8.70 8.57 5.85
N TYR A 81 -7.51 9.16 5.88
CA TYR A 81 -7.12 10.05 6.96
C TYR A 81 -8.00 11.31 7.00
N ASP A 82 -8.56 11.56 8.18
CA ASP A 82 -9.37 12.74 8.46
C ASP A 82 -8.77 13.51 9.65
N GLU A 83 -8.11 14.63 9.35
CA GLU A 83 -7.47 15.48 10.36
C GLU A 83 -8.46 16.20 11.28
N GLN A 84 -9.76 16.12 11.02
CA GLN A 84 -10.79 16.71 11.88
C GLN A 84 -11.27 15.74 12.96
N THR A 85 -11.11 14.44 12.76
CA THR A 85 -11.58 13.42 13.71
C THR A 85 -10.49 13.04 14.72
N ARG A 86 -10.89 12.87 15.99
CA ARG A 86 -9.98 12.43 17.05
C ARG A 86 -9.48 11.00 16.80
N GLU A 87 -10.35 10.13 16.32
CA GLU A 87 -10.02 8.73 16.04
C GLU A 87 -8.91 8.61 14.99
N SER A 88 -9.06 9.32 13.86
CA SER A 88 -8.08 9.29 12.78
C SER A 88 -6.72 9.85 13.22
N LYS A 89 -6.72 10.91 14.03
CA LYS A 89 -5.48 11.45 14.63
C LYS A 89 -4.83 10.43 15.56
N ALA A 90 -5.59 9.87 16.50
CA ALA A 90 -5.08 8.89 17.45
C ALA A 90 -4.49 7.66 16.74
N THR A 91 -5.16 7.18 15.68
CA THR A 91 -4.65 6.09 14.85
C THR A 91 -3.34 6.47 14.16
N MET A 92 -3.27 7.67 13.59
CA MET A 92 -2.05 8.17 12.94
C MET A 92 -0.88 8.26 13.93
N ASP A 93 -1.14 8.80 15.14
CA ASP A 93 -0.12 8.93 16.19
C ASP A 93 0.36 7.55 16.64
N ALA A 94 -0.54 6.59 16.86
CA ALA A 94 -0.20 5.22 17.21
C ALA A 94 0.61 4.49 16.12
N LEU A 95 0.30 4.74 14.84
CA LEU A 95 1.10 4.20 13.73
C LEU A 95 2.50 4.79 13.73
N ARG A 96 2.64 6.10 13.92
CA ARG A 96 3.94 6.79 13.97
C ARG A 96 4.75 6.35 15.18
N GLU A 97 4.15 6.27 16.34
CA GLU A 97 4.82 5.81 17.57
C GLU A 97 5.37 4.40 17.41
N ARG A 98 4.61 3.51 16.76
CA ARG A 98 4.97 2.09 16.64
C ARG A 98 5.89 1.79 15.47
N PHE A 99 5.79 2.51 14.35
CA PHE A 99 6.45 2.17 13.09
C PHE A 99 7.30 3.30 12.51
N ASP A 100 7.30 4.47 13.15
CA ASP A 100 8.15 5.63 12.88
C ASP A 100 8.39 5.92 11.38
N ALA A 101 9.63 5.81 10.94
CA ALA A 101 10.05 6.10 9.57
C ALA A 101 9.40 5.21 8.50
N SER A 102 8.77 4.09 8.90
CA SER A 102 8.04 3.24 7.96
C SER A 102 6.65 3.77 7.60
N VAL A 103 6.15 4.81 8.28
CA VAL A 103 4.83 5.40 8.00
C VAL A 103 4.94 6.45 6.91
N LEU A 104 4.30 6.18 5.79
CA LEU A 104 4.25 7.11 4.64
C LEU A 104 3.29 8.28 4.91
N PRO A 105 3.40 9.39 4.15
CA PRO A 105 2.41 10.44 4.16
C PRO A 105 1.01 9.89 3.87
N PRO A 106 -0.03 10.33 4.59
CA PRO A 106 -1.36 9.77 4.46
C PRO A 106 -2.07 10.18 3.18
N ILE A 107 -2.95 9.30 2.69
CA ILE A 107 -3.98 9.67 1.72
C ILE A 107 -5.22 10.08 2.49
N HIS A 108 -5.63 11.34 2.32
CA HIS A 108 -6.78 11.87 3.02
C HIS A 108 -8.10 11.32 2.45
N ARG A 109 -9.11 11.26 3.32
CA ARG A 109 -10.47 10.98 2.90
C ARG A 109 -10.91 11.98 1.83
N SER A 110 -11.51 11.49 0.75
CA SER A 110 -12.02 12.31 -0.34
C SER A 110 -13.29 11.72 -0.92
N THR A 111 -14.33 12.54 -1.07
CA THR A 111 -15.55 12.15 -1.78
C THR A 111 -15.28 11.89 -3.24
N LEU A 112 -14.39 12.69 -3.84
CA LEU A 112 -14.00 12.56 -5.24
C LEU A 112 -13.38 11.18 -5.56
N LEU A 113 -12.60 10.59 -4.65
CA LEU A 113 -12.08 9.23 -4.83
C LEU A 113 -13.20 8.17 -4.90
N ARG A 114 -14.29 8.35 -4.18
CA ARG A 114 -15.47 7.46 -4.27
C ARG A 114 -16.22 7.66 -5.58
N GLU A 115 -16.33 8.89 -6.04
CA GLU A 115 -16.95 9.24 -7.31
C GLU A 115 -16.14 8.65 -8.48
N CYS A 116 -14.79 8.73 -8.43
CA CYS A 116 -13.91 8.09 -9.40
C CYS A 116 -14.23 6.59 -9.56
N ALA A 117 -14.34 5.87 -8.44
CA ALA A 117 -14.65 4.45 -8.44
C ALA A 117 -16.03 4.14 -9.04
N ALA A 118 -17.03 4.98 -8.77
CA ALA A 118 -18.37 4.84 -9.33
C ALA A 118 -18.42 5.10 -10.84
N GLU A 119 -17.59 6.02 -11.33
CA GLU A 119 -17.51 6.36 -12.77
C GLU A 119 -16.48 5.53 -13.55
N GLY A 120 -15.72 4.66 -12.88
CA GLY A 120 -14.66 3.89 -13.52
C GLY A 120 -13.50 4.74 -14.03
N LYS A 121 -13.26 5.91 -13.40
CA LYS A 121 -12.19 6.85 -13.73
C LYS A 121 -11.13 6.90 -12.65
N THR A 122 -9.95 7.33 -13.03
CA THR A 122 -8.89 7.66 -12.07
C THR A 122 -9.10 9.07 -11.50
N ILE A 123 -8.48 9.35 -10.36
CA ILE A 123 -8.50 10.70 -9.77
C ILE A 123 -7.88 11.75 -10.69
N PHE A 124 -6.91 11.35 -11.52
CA PHE A 124 -6.23 12.23 -12.48
C PHE A 124 -7.13 12.62 -13.66
N GLU A 125 -8.05 11.73 -14.05
CA GLU A 125 -9.06 12.02 -15.09
C GLU A 125 -10.20 12.90 -14.55
N MET A 126 -10.46 12.85 -13.25
CA MET A 126 -11.50 13.66 -12.61
C MET A 126 -11.02 15.06 -12.24
N ASP A 127 -9.91 15.15 -11.51
CA ASP A 127 -9.28 16.42 -11.09
C ASP A 127 -7.82 16.19 -10.68
N GLU A 128 -6.90 16.42 -11.61
CA GLU A 128 -5.45 16.25 -11.39
C GLU A 128 -4.86 17.24 -10.37
N LEU A 129 -5.53 18.35 -10.10
CA LEU A 129 -5.06 19.39 -9.18
C LEU A 129 -5.56 19.21 -7.75
N CYS A 130 -6.50 18.31 -7.52
CA CYS A 130 -7.05 18.09 -6.19
C CYS A 130 -6.01 17.50 -5.22
N ARG A 131 -6.30 17.58 -3.90
CA ARG A 131 -5.41 17.07 -2.84
C ARG A 131 -5.10 15.58 -3.03
N ALA A 132 -6.11 14.76 -3.34
CA ALA A 132 -5.94 13.33 -3.50
C ALA A 132 -5.01 12.99 -4.68
N ALA A 133 -5.17 13.65 -5.83
CA ALA A 133 -4.30 13.47 -6.99
C ALA A 133 -2.84 13.79 -6.65
N LYS A 134 -2.57 14.90 -5.97
CA LYS A 134 -1.22 15.28 -5.53
C LYS A 134 -0.61 14.27 -4.57
N GLN A 135 -1.42 13.70 -3.67
CA GLN A 135 -0.95 12.67 -2.71
C GLN A 135 -0.60 11.35 -3.43
N TYR A 136 -1.43 10.90 -4.37
CA TYR A 136 -1.11 9.72 -5.17
C TYR A 136 0.09 9.95 -6.09
N GLN A 137 0.24 11.16 -6.65
CA GLN A 137 1.42 11.51 -7.44
C GLN A 137 2.70 11.45 -6.60
N ALA A 138 2.67 11.99 -5.38
CA ALA A 138 3.81 11.92 -4.45
C ALA A 138 4.15 10.48 -4.06
N LEU A 139 3.15 9.62 -3.82
CA LEU A 139 3.33 8.19 -3.57
C LEU A 139 3.99 7.50 -4.78
N THR A 140 3.49 7.77 -5.99
CA THR A 140 4.06 7.22 -7.23
C THR A 140 5.52 7.62 -7.39
N GLN A 141 5.85 8.90 -7.19
CA GLN A 141 7.23 9.38 -7.23
C GLN A 141 8.13 8.72 -6.17
N HIS A 142 7.56 8.36 -5.02
CA HIS A 142 8.30 7.62 -3.98
C HIS A 142 8.57 6.18 -4.42
N VAL A 143 7.60 5.49 -5.01
CA VAL A 143 7.76 4.14 -5.58
C VAL A 143 8.84 4.12 -6.67
N MET A 144 8.83 5.11 -7.56
CA MET A 144 9.76 5.18 -8.70
C MET A 144 11.23 5.46 -8.33
N LYS A 145 11.54 5.70 -7.06
CA LYS A 145 12.94 5.87 -6.58
C LYS A 145 13.64 4.53 -6.31
N PHE A 146 12.90 3.45 -6.32
CA PHE A 146 13.37 2.09 -6.07
C PHE A 146 13.38 1.26 -7.36
#